data_3339e3e1490e9e936aa7aebd32a0b599
#
_entry.id   3339e3e1490e9e936aa7aebd32a0b599
#
_cell.length_a   1.000
_cell.length_b   1.000
_cell.length_c   1.000
_cell.angle_alpha   90.00
_cell.angle_beta   90.00
_cell.angle_gamma   90.00
#
_symmetry.space_group_name_H-M   'P 1'
#
loop_
_entity.id
_entity.type
_entity.pdbx_description
1 polymer ?
#
loop_
_entity_poly.entity_id
_entity_poly.type
_entity_poly.pdbx_seq_one_letter_code
_entity_poly.pdbx_strand_id
1 'polypeptide(L)'
;MEEEQQQEQKQEEQEAQQEEQRELSRGERAKAVLREHLSAPRLAYMAIFTALAYVVTFLEFPIFPATPFLKLDFANVFFAIEGFIFGPVEAIISIGIKECLSLIDSSTAGVGELANFLMSVAYVIGPATAYRFLKGRKWVAVFLVGACAVQIGVSVLVNRYINYPFFGNLYGFDGVAVFNSTWEFVILFNLIKSVSVGVLVFLIYKPLSKFIKATDLRFQKRLQKAKGKHSEKTK
;
A
#
# COMPACT_ATOMS: atom_id res chain seq x y z
N MET A 1 9.57 55.95 -19.00
CA MET A 1 8.54 55.74 -17.96
C MET A 1 7.30 55.03 -18.52
N GLU A 2 6.60 55.57 -19.56
CA GLU A 2 5.42 54.88 -20.14
C GLU A 2 5.77 53.58 -20.87
N GLU A 3 6.89 53.56 -21.60
CA GLU A 3 7.34 52.32 -22.27
C GLU A 3 7.80 51.25 -21.30
N GLU A 4 8.42 51.61 -20.17
CA GLU A 4 8.83 50.66 -19.12
C GLU A 4 7.59 50.07 -18.41
N GLN A 5 6.59 50.87 -18.12
CA GLN A 5 5.33 50.40 -17.53
C GLN A 5 4.56 49.47 -18.46
N GLN A 6 4.59 49.71 -19.78
CA GLN A 6 3.97 48.80 -20.75
C GLN A 6 4.74 47.47 -20.90
N GLN A 7 6.05 47.49 -20.72
CA GLN A 7 6.86 46.28 -20.74
C GLN A 7 6.63 45.44 -19.49
N GLU A 8 6.56 46.04 -18.31
CA GLU A 8 6.25 45.35 -17.06
C GLU A 8 4.83 44.72 -17.10
N GLN A 9 3.81 45.44 -17.55
CA GLN A 9 2.46 44.88 -17.70
C GLN A 9 2.41 43.69 -18.68
N LYS A 10 3.15 43.71 -19.80
CA LYS A 10 3.22 42.60 -20.73
C LYS A 10 3.96 41.39 -20.15
N GLN A 11 4.95 41.62 -19.29
CA GLN A 11 5.63 40.52 -18.60
C GLN A 11 4.74 39.86 -17.56
N GLU A 12 4.02 40.65 -16.77
CA GLU A 12 3.05 40.14 -15.79
C GLU A 12 1.93 39.36 -16.46
N GLU A 13 1.38 39.82 -17.58
CA GLU A 13 0.35 39.09 -18.35
C GLU A 13 0.90 37.77 -18.93
N GLN A 14 2.15 37.76 -19.40
CA GLN A 14 2.78 36.51 -19.90
C GLN A 14 3.08 35.51 -18.79
N GLU A 15 3.51 35.97 -17.64
CA GLU A 15 3.73 35.12 -16.48
C GLU A 15 2.42 34.55 -15.95
N ALA A 16 1.35 35.32 -15.85
CA ALA A 16 0.03 34.85 -15.46
C ALA A 16 -0.54 33.80 -16.44
N GLN A 17 -0.39 34.03 -17.76
CA GLN A 17 -0.80 33.06 -18.77
C GLN A 17 0.01 31.77 -18.72
N GLN A 18 1.32 31.85 -18.43
CA GLN A 18 2.16 30.67 -18.26
C GLN A 18 1.80 29.87 -16.98
N GLU A 19 1.44 30.57 -15.92
CA GLU A 19 1.02 29.94 -14.68
C GLU A 19 -0.33 29.24 -14.82
N GLU A 20 -1.30 29.89 -15.49
CA GLU A 20 -2.59 29.29 -15.83
C GLU A 20 -2.44 28.03 -16.72
N GLN A 21 -1.57 28.08 -17.74
CA GLN A 21 -1.28 26.91 -18.57
C GLN A 21 -0.57 25.79 -17.79
N ARG A 22 0.28 26.13 -16.81
CA ARG A 22 0.90 25.13 -15.92
C ARG A 22 -0.12 24.48 -15.01
N GLU A 23 -1.08 25.22 -14.47
CA GLU A 23 -2.14 24.70 -13.62
C GLU A 23 -3.13 23.81 -14.39
N LEU A 24 -3.53 24.24 -15.59
CA LEU A 24 -4.35 23.41 -16.50
C LEU A 24 -3.64 22.11 -16.88
N SER A 25 -2.34 22.17 -17.19
CA SER A 25 -1.52 20.98 -17.46
C SER A 25 -1.38 20.06 -16.24
N ARG A 26 -1.28 20.60 -15.01
CA ARG A 26 -1.28 19.82 -13.76
C ARG A 26 -2.62 19.14 -13.53
N GLY A 27 -3.74 19.84 -13.73
CA GLY A 27 -5.08 19.29 -13.59
C GLY A 27 -5.39 18.17 -14.60
N GLU A 28 -4.96 18.32 -15.83
CA GLU A 28 -5.09 17.26 -16.84
C GLU A 28 -4.24 16.03 -16.53
N ARG A 29 -3.01 16.22 -16.05
CA ARG A 29 -2.14 15.13 -15.59
C ARG A 29 -2.74 14.41 -14.39
N ALA A 30 -3.27 15.15 -13.41
CA ALA A 30 -3.94 14.55 -12.26
C ALA A 30 -5.18 13.73 -12.67
N LYS A 31 -6.01 14.25 -13.59
CA LYS A 31 -7.16 13.53 -14.15
C LYS A 31 -6.74 12.28 -14.93
N ALA A 32 -5.64 12.35 -15.69
CA ALA A 32 -5.12 11.21 -16.43
C ALA A 32 -4.61 10.10 -15.48
N VAL A 33 -3.87 10.48 -14.44
CA VAL A 33 -3.41 9.55 -13.39
C VAL A 33 -4.60 8.92 -12.67
N LEU A 34 -5.59 9.73 -12.28
CA LEU A 34 -6.78 9.23 -11.61
C LEU A 34 -7.58 8.24 -12.49
N ARG A 35 -7.75 8.56 -13.77
CA ARG A 35 -8.39 7.64 -14.74
C ARG A 35 -7.60 6.35 -14.94
N GLU A 36 -6.30 6.40 -14.84
CA GLU A 36 -5.45 5.23 -14.91
C GLU A 36 -5.67 4.31 -13.71
N HIS A 37 -5.65 4.86 -12.49
CA HIS A 37 -5.88 4.11 -11.25
C HIS A 37 -7.33 3.58 -11.14
N LEU A 38 -8.32 4.32 -11.64
CA LEU A 38 -9.74 3.95 -11.63
C LEU A 38 -10.20 3.20 -12.89
N SER A 39 -9.28 2.62 -13.67
CA SER A 39 -9.68 1.82 -14.83
C SER A 39 -10.38 0.52 -14.40
N ALA A 40 -11.48 0.16 -15.07
CA ALA A 40 -12.29 -1.01 -14.71
C ALA A 40 -11.48 -2.32 -14.56
N PRO A 41 -10.50 -2.63 -15.42
CA PRO A 41 -9.67 -3.82 -15.23
C PRO A 41 -8.81 -3.75 -13.94
N ARG A 42 -8.26 -2.59 -13.58
CA ARG A 42 -7.49 -2.45 -12.32
C ARG A 42 -8.37 -2.64 -11.12
N LEU A 43 -9.53 -1.99 -11.09
CA LEU A 43 -10.51 -2.15 -10.00
C LEU A 43 -10.96 -3.61 -9.85
N ALA A 44 -11.17 -4.34 -10.96
CA ALA A 44 -11.51 -5.77 -10.90
C ALA A 44 -10.37 -6.61 -10.27
N TYR A 45 -9.11 -6.36 -10.62
CA TYR A 45 -7.98 -7.06 -10.00
C TYR A 45 -7.82 -6.69 -8.52
N MET A 46 -7.93 -5.41 -8.16
CA MET A 46 -7.91 -4.96 -6.76
C MET A 46 -8.99 -5.67 -5.95
N ALA A 47 -10.23 -5.74 -6.47
CA ALA A 47 -11.32 -6.46 -5.82
C ALA A 47 -11.01 -7.95 -5.60
N ILE A 48 -10.39 -8.62 -6.59
CA ILE A 48 -9.97 -10.02 -6.46
C ILE A 48 -8.89 -10.18 -5.38
N PHE A 49 -7.84 -9.35 -5.40
CA PHE A 49 -6.77 -9.42 -4.39
C PHE A 49 -7.28 -9.11 -2.99
N THR A 50 -8.13 -8.10 -2.85
CA THR A 50 -8.79 -7.74 -1.58
C THR A 50 -9.66 -8.89 -1.06
N ALA A 51 -10.47 -9.51 -1.92
CA ALA A 51 -11.33 -10.63 -1.55
C ALA A 51 -10.49 -11.86 -1.11
N LEU A 52 -9.42 -12.19 -1.83
CA LEU A 52 -8.52 -13.27 -1.46
C LEU A 52 -7.83 -12.99 -0.13
N ALA A 53 -7.34 -11.75 0.08
CA ALA A 53 -6.73 -11.34 1.34
C ALA A 53 -7.74 -11.43 2.50
N TYR A 54 -8.98 -11.01 2.29
CA TYR A 54 -10.04 -11.09 3.30
C TYR A 54 -10.39 -12.55 3.64
N VAL A 55 -10.55 -13.42 2.63
CA VAL A 55 -10.84 -14.84 2.87
C VAL A 55 -9.71 -15.52 3.65
N VAL A 56 -8.46 -15.21 3.36
CA VAL A 56 -7.31 -15.79 4.08
C VAL A 56 -7.26 -15.32 5.53
N THR A 57 -7.82 -14.17 5.87
CA THR A 57 -7.91 -13.71 7.27
C THR A 57 -8.74 -14.65 8.15
N PHE A 58 -9.74 -15.35 7.60
CA PHE A 58 -10.49 -16.37 8.37
C PHE A 58 -9.65 -17.58 8.81
N LEU A 59 -8.45 -17.74 8.24
CA LEU A 59 -7.48 -18.77 8.64
C LEU A 59 -6.46 -18.23 9.67
N GLU A 60 -6.73 -17.09 10.28
CA GLU A 60 -5.85 -16.50 11.29
C GLU A 60 -5.86 -17.31 12.59
N PHE A 61 -4.71 -17.43 13.22
CA PHE A 61 -4.56 -18.10 14.50
C PHE A 61 -3.49 -17.44 15.38
N PRO A 62 -3.68 -17.41 16.72
CA PRO A 62 -2.68 -16.92 17.64
C PRO A 62 -1.52 -17.93 17.75
N ILE A 63 -0.28 -17.43 17.74
CA ILE A 63 0.91 -18.27 17.93
C ILE A 63 1.29 -18.33 19.41
N PHE A 64 1.13 -17.21 20.11
CA PHE A 64 1.57 -17.08 21.50
C PHE A 64 0.38 -16.93 22.44
N PRO A 65 0.20 -17.84 23.43
CA PRO A 65 -0.85 -17.72 24.44
C PRO A 65 -0.75 -16.44 25.28
N ALA A 66 0.47 -15.90 25.48
CA ALA A 66 0.70 -14.67 26.21
C ALA A 66 0.16 -13.42 25.52
N THR A 67 -0.05 -13.48 24.19
CA THR A 67 -0.53 -12.36 23.37
C THR A 67 -1.58 -12.85 22.37
N PRO A 68 -2.76 -13.30 22.82
CA PRO A 68 -3.76 -13.98 21.98
C PRO A 68 -4.39 -13.09 20.91
N PHE A 69 -4.26 -11.76 21.03
CA PHE A 69 -4.69 -10.79 20.03
C PHE A 69 -3.71 -10.66 18.85
N LEU A 70 -2.48 -11.18 18.96
CA LEU A 70 -1.54 -11.25 17.85
C LEU A 70 -1.81 -12.53 17.05
N LYS A 71 -2.59 -12.40 15.98
CA LYS A 71 -2.98 -13.51 15.13
C LYS A 71 -2.19 -13.50 13.83
N LEU A 72 -1.65 -14.66 13.46
CA LEU A 72 -0.93 -14.86 12.21
C LEU A 72 -1.92 -15.06 11.07
N ASP A 73 -1.84 -14.23 10.06
CA ASP A 73 -2.52 -14.34 8.78
C ASP A 73 -1.55 -14.12 7.61
N PHE A 74 -1.98 -14.44 6.41
CA PHE A 74 -1.19 -14.34 5.19
C PHE A 74 -1.75 -13.32 4.18
N ALA A 75 -2.64 -12.42 4.59
CA ALA A 75 -3.24 -11.41 3.72
C ALA A 75 -2.19 -10.53 3.02
N ASN A 76 -1.10 -10.20 3.69
CA ASN A 76 0.00 -9.38 3.15
C ASN A 76 0.70 -10.01 1.93
N VAL A 77 0.56 -11.32 1.70
CA VAL A 77 1.06 -11.97 0.47
C VAL A 77 0.35 -11.39 -0.75
N PHE A 78 -0.97 -11.25 -0.68
CA PHE A 78 -1.77 -10.72 -1.78
C PHE A 78 -1.50 -9.25 -2.02
N PHE A 79 -1.37 -8.45 -0.97
CA PHE A 79 -1.07 -7.02 -1.07
C PHE A 79 0.34 -6.75 -1.61
N ALA A 80 1.34 -7.54 -1.21
CA ALA A 80 2.69 -7.41 -1.76
C ALA A 80 2.72 -7.75 -3.26
N ILE A 81 2.01 -8.80 -3.67
CA ILE A 81 1.86 -9.19 -5.08
C ILE A 81 1.15 -8.09 -5.87
N GLU A 82 0.04 -7.58 -5.35
CA GLU A 82 -0.71 -6.48 -5.94
C GLU A 82 0.17 -5.23 -6.10
N GLY A 83 0.94 -4.89 -5.06
CA GLY A 83 1.88 -3.79 -5.08
C GLY A 83 2.97 -3.92 -6.16
N PHE A 84 3.43 -5.15 -6.44
CA PHE A 84 4.37 -5.41 -7.55
C PHE A 84 3.73 -5.29 -8.93
N ILE A 85 2.44 -5.59 -9.07
CA ILE A 85 1.72 -5.56 -10.35
C ILE A 85 1.25 -4.13 -10.67
N PHE A 86 0.56 -3.50 -9.74
CA PHE A 86 -0.14 -2.24 -9.97
C PHE A 86 0.54 -1.04 -9.29
N GLY A 87 1.22 -1.28 -8.19
CA GLY A 87 1.97 -0.29 -7.43
C GLY A 87 1.46 -0.07 -6.01
N PRO A 88 2.14 0.82 -5.24
CA PRO A 88 1.85 0.99 -3.82
C PRO A 88 0.47 1.61 -3.55
N VAL A 89 -0.04 2.47 -4.42
CA VAL A 89 -1.32 3.17 -4.21
C VAL A 89 -2.47 2.17 -4.20
N GLU A 90 -2.54 1.29 -5.20
CA GLU A 90 -3.56 0.25 -5.32
C GLU A 90 -3.50 -0.69 -4.11
N ALA A 91 -2.31 -1.15 -3.75
CA ALA A 91 -2.13 -2.02 -2.60
C ALA A 91 -2.60 -1.38 -1.28
N ILE A 92 -2.29 -0.09 -1.05
CA ILE A 92 -2.75 0.63 0.14
C ILE A 92 -4.29 0.74 0.17
N ILE A 93 -4.91 1.03 -0.96
CA ILE A 93 -6.38 1.10 -1.07
C ILE A 93 -6.99 -0.27 -0.75
N SER A 94 -6.44 -1.35 -1.31
CA SER A 94 -6.91 -2.72 -1.07
C SER A 94 -6.73 -3.15 0.39
N ILE A 95 -5.61 -2.78 1.04
CA ILE A 95 -5.41 -2.98 2.48
C ILE A 95 -6.51 -2.25 3.26
N GLY A 96 -6.76 -0.97 2.95
CA GLY A 96 -7.80 -0.18 3.62
C GLY A 96 -9.20 -0.78 3.47
N ILE A 97 -9.58 -1.21 2.26
CA ILE A 97 -10.87 -1.87 2.02
C ILE A 97 -10.97 -3.18 2.80
N LYS A 98 -9.91 -4.01 2.80
CA LYS A 98 -9.89 -5.27 3.57
C LYS A 98 -10.08 -5.00 5.07
N GLU A 99 -9.35 -4.03 5.65
CA GLU A 99 -9.50 -3.74 7.07
C GLU A 99 -10.88 -3.14 7.40
N CYS A 100 -11.47 -2.33 6.51
CA CYS A 100 -12.85 -1.89 6.65
C CYS A 100 -13.85 -3.06 6.63
N LEU A 101 -13.65 -4.06 5.78
CA LEU A 101 -14.47 -5.27 5.77
C LEU A 101 -14.30 -6.08 7.07
N SER A 102 -13.06 -6.16 7.59
CA SER A 102 -12.77 -6.86 8.85
C SER A 102 -13.44 -6.22 10.08
N LEU A 103 -13.85 -4.94 10.00
CA LEU A 103 -14.63 -4.30 11.08
C LEU A 103 -15.98 -4.98 11.34
N ILE A 104 -16.54 -5.69 10.36
CA ILE A 104 -17.85 -6.37 10.50
C ILE A 104 -17.78 -7.46 11.58
N ASP A 105 -16.64 -8.18 11.64
CA ASP A 105 -16.42 -9.28 12.58
C ASP A 105 -15.36 -8.93 13.65
N SER A 106 -15.13 -7.63 13.88
CA SER A 106 -14.09 -7.15 14.78
C SER A 106 -14.35 -7.54 16.22
N SER A 107 -13.41 -8.27 16.82
CA SER A 107 -13.36 -8.55 18.26
C SER A 107 -12.57 -7.49 19.04
N THR A 108 -12.00 -6.48 18.36
CA THR A 108 -11.04 -5.49 18.88
C THR A 108 -11.57 -4.07 18.82
N ALA A 109 -12.87 -3.90 18.60
CA ALA A 109 -13.54 -2.59 18.41
C ALA A 109 -12.84 -1.68 17.37
N GLY A 110 -12.25 -2.28 16.32
CA GLY A 110 -11.59 -1.58 15.22
C GLY A 110 -10.12 -1.22 15.46
N VAL A 111 -9.61 -1.36 16.67
CA VAL A 111 -8.21 -0.99 16.97
C VAL A 111 -7.22 -1.99 16.40
N GLY A 112 -7.56 -3.28 16.44
CA GLY A 112 -6.76 -4.32 15.80
C GLY A 112 -6.68 -4.14 14.28
N GLU A 113 -7.78 -3.78 13.65
CA GLU A 113 -7.87 -3.51 12.21
C GLU A 113 -7.06 -2.27 11.82
N LEU A 114 -7.12 -1.20 12.61
CA LEU A 114 -6.25 -0.04 12.43
C LEU A 114 -4.77 -0.40 12.57
N ALA A 115 -4.43 -1.20 13.57
CA ALA A 115 -3.06 -1.67 13.76
C ALA A 115 -2.59 -2.53 12.58
N ASN A 116 -3.43 -3.46 12.09
CA ASN A 116 -3.15 -4.27 10.92
C ASN A 116 -2.98 -3.43 9.66
N PHE A 117 -3.82 -2.39 9.47
CA PHE A 117 -3.66 -1.44 8.37
C PHE A 117 -2.27 -0.79 8.40
N LEU A 118 -1.87 -0.20 9.53
CA LEU A 118 -0.58 0.48 9.65
C LEU A 118 0.61 -0.46 9.41
N MET A 119 0.56 -1.66 9.99
CA MET A 119 1.62 -2.66 9.82
C MET A 119 1.67 -3.22 8.41
N SER A 120 0.53 -3.46 7.76
CA SER A 120 0.45 -3.95 6.38
C SER A 120 0.95 -2.91 5.38
N VAL A 121 0.57 -1.64 5.56
CA VAL A 121 1.10 -0.53 4.75
C VAL A 121 2.62 -0.42 4.91
N ALA A 122 3.13 -0.49 6.15
CA ALA A 122 4.58 -0.42 6.42
C ALA A 122 5.35 -1.57 5.74
N TYR A 123 4.76 -2.77 5.68
CA TYR A 123 5.35 -3.91 5.00
C TYR A 123 5.34 -3.78 3.47
N VAL A 124 4.24 -3.29 2.90
CA VAL A 124 4.00 -3.34 1.44
C VAL A 124 4.55 -2.14 0.70
N ILE A 125 4.50 -0.93 1.30
CA ILE A 125 4.80 0.33 0.59
C ILE A 125 6.25 0.38 0.06
N GLY A 126 7.22 -0.04 0.87
CA GLY A 126 8.64 -0.03 0.51
C GLY A 126 8.93 -0.93 -0.70
N PRO A 127 8.66 -2.25 -0.60
CA PRO A 127 8.84 -3.18 -1.72
C PRO A 127 8.06 -2.80 -2.98
N ALA A 128 6.80 -2.39 -2.86
CA ALA A 128 5.98 -2.01 -4.00
C ALA A 128 6.52 -0.76 -4.73
N THR A 129 7.03 0.22 -3.97
CA THR A 129 7.64 1.43 -4.53
C THR A 129 8.99 1.11 -5.17
N ALA A 130 9.85 0.40 -4.46
CA ALA A 130 11.21 0.08 -4.91
C ALA A 130 11.20 -0.84 -6.14
N TYR A 131 10.24 -1.75 -6.24
CA TYR A 131 10.07 -2.63 -7.39
C TYR A 131 9.76 -1.89 -8.71
N ARG A 132 9.21 -0.68 -8.65
CA ARG A 132 9.02 0.16 -9.85
C ARG A 132 10.35 0.54 -10.51
N PHE A 133 11.40 0.72 -9.71
CA PHE A 133 12.71 1.16 -10.18
C PHE A 133 13.67 -0.02 -10.41
N LEU A 134 13.65 -1.02 -9.54
CA LEU A 134 14.59 -2.13 -9.53
C LEU A 134 13.82 -3.46 -9.62
N LYS A 135 13.64 -3.96 -10.85
CA LYS A 135 12.94 -5.23 -11.12
C LYS A 135 13.91 -6.41 -11.08
N GLY A 136 13.50 -7.51 -10.48
CA GLY A 136 14.24 -8.76 -10.47
C GLY A 136 14.22 -9.48 -9.13
N ARG A 137 14.46 -10.79 -9.18
CA ARG A 137 14.32 -11.69 -8.03
C ARG A 137 15.25 -11.32 -6.85
N LYS A 138 16.47 -10.88 -7.15
CA LYS A 138 17.43 -10.46 -6.13
C LYS A 138 16.93 -9.22 -5.38
N TRP A 139 16.43 -8.24 -6.11
CA TRP A 139 15.89 -7.00 -5.53
C TRP A 139 14.62 -7.24 -4.73
N VAL A 140 13.73 -8.13 -5.20
CA VAL A 140 12.55 -8.53 -4.42
C VAL A 140 12.96 -9.10 -3.06
N ALA A 141 13.96 -9.98 -3.01
CA ALA A 141 14.46 -10.51 -1.74
C ALA A 141 14.99 -9.40 -0.81
N VAL A 142 15.82 -8.48 -1.34
CA VAL A 142 16.34 -7.35 -0.56
C VAL A 142 15.23 -6.47 -0.01
N PHE A 143 14.23 -6.14 -0.86
CA PHE A 143 13.11 -5.30 -0.44
C PHE A 143 12.22 -5.98 0.60
N LEU A 144 11.99 -7.29 0.50
CA LEU A 144 11.24 -8.04 1.49
C LEU A 144 11.97 -8.11 2.84
N VAL A 145 13.30 -8.26 2.85
CA VAL A 145 14.09 -8.19 4.08
C VAL A 145 13.99 -6.80 4.71
N GLY A 146 14.12 -5.74 3.92
CA GLY A 146 13.93 -4.37 4.39
C GLY A 146 12.51 -4.13 4.94
N ALA A 147 11.48 -4.67 4.28
CA ALA A 147 10.10 -4.60 4.73
C ALA A 147 9.87 -5.30 6.08
N CYS A 148 10.52 -6.46 6.30
CA CYS A 148 10.49 -7.13 7.61
C CYS A 148 11.00 -6.22 8.72
N ALA A 149 12.15 -5.57 8.50
CA ALA A 149 12.73 -4.67 9.50
C ALA A 149 11.82 -3.47 9.78
N VAL A 150 11.27 -2.84 8.75
CA VAL A 150 10.33 -1.71 8.87
C VAL A 150 9.05 -2.14 9.60
N GLN A 151 8.46 -3.27 9.22
CA GLN A 151 7.24 -3.78 9.87
C GLN A 151 7.48 -4.08 11.35
N ILE A 152 8.60 -4.70 11.72
CA ILE A 152 8.93 -4.98 13.12
C ILE A 152 9.01 -3.67 13.90
N GLY A 153 9.72 -2.66 13.39
CA GLY A 153 9.80 -1.34 14.02
C GLY A 153 8.43 -0.68 14.21
N VAL A 154 7.63 -0.64 13.15
CA VAL A 154 6.27 -0.09 13.20
C VAL A 154 5.38 -0.89 14.16
N SER A 155 5.49 -2.22 14.19
CA SER A 155 4.70 -3.06 15.08
C SER A 155 4.97 -2.78 16.55
N VAL A 156 6.23 -2.54 16.94
CA VAL A 156 6.59 -2.15 18.31
C VAL A 156 5.90 -0.82 18.69
N LEU A 157 5.95 0.18 17.79
CA LEU A 157 5.31 1.47 18.03
C LEU A 157 3.79 1.34 18.12
N VAL A 158 3.16 0.65 17.17
CA VAL A 158 1.71 0.46 17.13
C VAL A 158 1.23 -0.30 18.39
N ASN A 159 1.91 -1.36 18.77
CA ASN A 159 1.54 -2.10 19.97
C ASN A 159 1.76 -1.24 21.23
N ARG A 160 2.89 -0.54 21.36
CA ARG A 160 3.23 0.28 22.54
C ARG A 160 2.25 1.43 22.76
N TYR A 161 1.83 2.09 21.67
CA TYR A 161 1.07 3.34 21.76
C TYR A 161 -0.40 3.22 21.42
N ILE A 162 -0.82 2.15 20.72
CA ILE A 162 -2.20 1.96 20.28
C ILE A 162 -2.81 0.72 20.95
N ASN A 163 -2.34 -0.49 20.62
CA ASN A 163 -3.00 -1.73 21.03
C ASN A 163 -3.02 -1.94 22.54
N TYR A 164 -1.86 -1.95 23.18
CA TYR A 164 -1.77 -2.27 24.63
C TYR A 164 -2.45 -1.22 25.50
N PRO A 165 -2.30 0.10 25.28
CA PRO A 165 -3.05 1.09 26.03
C PRO A 165 -4.56 0.97 25.84
N PHE A 166 -5.02 0.71 24.62
CA PHE A 166 -6.43 0.55 24.34
C PHE A 166 -7.02 -0.68 25.05
N PHE A 167 -6.38 -1.85 24.93
CA PHE A 167 -6.83 -3.06 25.60
C PHE A 167 -6.71 -2.96 27.11
N GLY A 168 -5.67 -2.27 27.61
CA GLY A 168 -5.53 -1.97 29.03
C GLY A 168 -6.73 -1.20 29.58
N ASN A 169 -7.15 -0.14 28.88
CA ASN A 169 -8.33 0.64 29.26
C ASN A 169 -9.63 -0.18 29.13
N LEU A 170 -9.76 -1.01 28.09
CA LEU A 170 -10.96 -1.80 27.83
C LEU A 170 -11.14 -2.93 28.85
N TYR A 171 -10.05 -3.60 29.23
CA TYR A 171 -10.08 -4.77 30.13
C TYR A 171 -9.64 -4.49 31.55
N GLY A 172 -9.29 -3.25 31.90
CA GLY A 172 -8.97 -2.83 33.26
C GLY A 172 -7.57 -3.26 33.75
N PHE A 173 -6.57 -3.32 32.87
CA PHE A 173 -5.19 -3.60 33.25
C PHE A 173 -4.23 -2.47 32.78
N ASP A 174 -3.04 -2.40 33.39
CA ASP A 174 -2.00 -1.47 32.91
C ASP A 174 -1.39 -1.98 31.60
N GLY A 175 -1.90 -1.46 30.48
CA GLY A 175 -1.44 -1.85 29.16
C GLY A 175 0.05 -1.56 28.92
N VAL A 176 0.57 -0.49 29.52
CA VAL A 176 2.00 -0.13 29.42
C VAL A 176 2.89 -1.11 30.16
N ALA A 177 2.49 -1.50 31.36
CA ALA A 177 3.22 -2.49 32.15
C ALA A 177 3.21 -3.87 31.47
N VAL A 178 2.04 -4.28 30.92
CA VAL A 178 1.93 -5.55 30.17
C VAL A 178 2.76 -5.50 28.89
N PHE A 179 2.77 -4.40 28.15
CA PHE A 179 3.67 -4.27 27.00
C PHE A 179 5.14 -4.44 27.40
N ASN A 180 5.58 -3.78 28.48
CA ASN A 180 6.97 -3.86 28.95
C ASN A 180 7.39 -5.29 29.35
N SER A 181 6.44 -6.15 29.72
CA SER A 181 6.71 -7.56 30.04
C SER A 181 6.54 -8.51 28.84
N THR A 182 5.98 -8.06 27.72
CA THR A 182 5.63 -8.93 26.56
C THR A 182 6.16 -8.41 25.23
N TRP A 183 6.91 -7.32 25.19
CA TRP A 183 7.41 -6.71 23.94
C TRP A 183 8.24 -7.67 23.07
N GLU A 184 8.93 -8.62 23.70
CA GLU A 184 9.70 -9.64 23.01
C GLU A 184 8.80 -10.54 22.15
N PHE A 185 7.61 -10.89 22.65
CA PHE A 185 6.62 -11.64 21.88
C PHE A 185 6.09 -10.83 20.69
N VAL A 186 5.95 -9.52 20.84
CA VAL A 186 5.54 -8.63 19.74
C VAL A 186 6.59 -8.66 18.61
N ILE A 187 7.88 -8.54 18.96
CA ILE A 187 8.97 -8.61 17.98
C ILE A 187 9.01 -9.99 17.32
N LEU A 188 9.02 -11.06 18.15
CA LEU A 188 9.13 -12.42 17.64
C LEU A 188 7.94 -12.79 16.74
N PHE A 189 6.72 -12.39 17.14
CA PHE A 189 5.53 -12.59 16.33
C PHE A 189 5.64 -11.91 14.96
N ASN A 190 5.99 -10.62 14.94
CA ASN A 190 6.10 -9.87 13.68
C ASN A 190 7.28 -10.33 12.82
N LEU A 191 8.36 -10.82 13.43
CA LEU A 191 9.45 -11.47 12.70
C LEU A 191 8.94 -12.74 12.01
N ILE A 192 8.26 -13.63 12.72
CA ILE A 192 7.69 -14.86 12.15
C ILE A 192 6.70 -14.51 11.04
N LYS A 193 5.77 -13.59 11.30
CA LYS A 193 4.75 -13.17 10.33
C LYS A 193 5.40 -12.61 9.07
N SER A 194 6.27 -11.63 9.18
CA SER A 194 6.88 -10.94 8.04
C SER A 194 7.82 -11.85 7.23
N VAL A 195 8.59 -12.72 7.90
CA VAL A 195 9.44 -13.70 7.21
C VAL A 195 8.60 -14.73 6.48
N SER A 196 7.56 -15.28 7.12
CA SER A 196 6.66 -16.26 6.49
C SER A 196 5.98 -15.68 5.24
N VAL A 197 5.43 -14.46 5.35
CA VAL A 197 4.87 -13.73 4.21
C VAL A 197 5.94 -13.49 3.14
N GLY A 198 7.12 -13.04 3.52
CA GLY A 198 8.24 -12.77 2.60
C GLY A 198 8.67 -14.02 1.82
N VAL A 199 8.78 -15.15 2.50
CA VAL A 199 9.09 -16.46 1.86
C VAL A 199 8.02 -16.83 0.86
N LEU A 200 6.74 -16.74 1.23
CA LEU A 200 5.62 -17.05 0.33
C LEU A 200 5.62 -16.13 -0.91
N VAL A 201 5.75 -14.82 -0.70
CA VAL A 201 5.84 -13.84 -1.80
C VAL A 201 7.02 -14.17 -2.72
N PHE A 202 8.20 -14.48 -2.17
CA PHE A 202 9.39 -14.80 -2.94
C PHE A 202 9.24 -16.11 -3.75
N LEU A 203 8.59 -17.11 -3.21
CA LEU A 203 8.31 -18.38 -3.90
C LEU A 203 7.30 -18.17 -5.03
N ILE A 204 6.23 -17.44 -4.77
CA ILE A 204 5.17 -17.14 -5.75
C ILE A 204 5.64 -16.15 -6.81
N TYR A 205 6.62 -15.29 -6.50
CA TYR A 205 7.11 -14.27 -7.43
C TYR A 205 7.59 -14.87 -8.77
N LYS A 206 8.28 -16.03 -8.75
CA LYS A 206 8.84 -16.64 -9.99
C LYS A 206 7.75 -17.03 -11.00
N PRO A 207 6.72 -17.81 -10.66
CA PRO A 207 5.63 -18.11 -11.57
C PRO A 207 4.84 -16.85 -11.95
N LEU A 208 4.65 -15.93 -10.98
CA LEU A 208 3.88 -14.72 -11.16
C LEU A 208 4.59 -13.66 -12.01
N SER A 209 5.92 -13.66 -12.06
CA SER A 209 6.71 -12.69 -12.83
C SER A 209 6.36 -12.69 -14.33
N LYS A 210 5.98 -13.84 -14.89
CA LYS A 210 5.48 -13.96 -16.27
C LYS A 210 4.12 -13.26 -16.43
N PHE A 211 3.23 -13.45 -15.47
CA PHE A 211 1.90 -12.82 -15.43
C PHE A 211 2.02 -11.30 -15.25
N ILE A 212 2.88 -10.85 -14.33
CA ILE A 212 3.18 -9.42 -14.10
C ILE A 212 3.64 -8.77 -15.40
N LYS A 213 4.63 -9.36 -16.08
CA LYS A 213 5.15 -8.83 -17.36
C LYS A 213 4.08 -8.80 -18.45
N ALA A 214 3.27 -9.85 -18.55
CA ALA A 214 2.19 -9.91 -19.54
C ALA A 214 1.11 -8.84 -19.27
N THR A 215 0.78 -8.59 -18.03
CA THR A 215 -0.21 -7.58 -17.62
C THR A 215 0.34 -6.17 -17.88
N ASP A 216 1.59 -5.89 -17.52
CA ASP A 216 2.27 -4.61 -17.78
C ASP A 216 2.32 -4.31 -19.30
N LEU A 217 2.71 -5.28 -20.13
CA LEU A 217 2.72 -5.14 -21.60
C LEU A 217 1.32 -4.90 -22.19
N ARG A 218 0.29 -5.60 -21.72
CA ARG A 218 -1.09 -5.38 -22.17
C ARG A 218 -1.60 -3.99 -21.81
N PHE A 219 -1.23 -3.52 -20.62
CA PHE A 219 -1.60 -2.22 -20.13
C PHE A 219 -0.93 -1.11 -20.94
N GLN A 220 0.39 -1.19 -21.19
CA GLN A 220 1.14 -0.25 -22.02
C GLN A 220 0.56 -0.16 -23.43
N LYS A 221 0.24 -1.31 -24.05
CA LYS A 221 -0.41 -1.33 -25.37
C LYS A 221 -1.78 -0.64 -25.39
N ARG A 222 -2.57 -0.78 -24.32
CA ARG A 222 -3.87 -0.08 -24.20
C ARG A 222 -3.71 1.43 -24.06
N LEU A 223 -2.73 1.88 -23.26
CA LEU A 223 -2.41 3.30 -23.12
C LEU A 223 -1.94 3.92 -24.44
N GLN A 224 -1.09 3.23 -25.19
CA GLN A 224 -0.65 3.70 -26.52
C GLN A 224 -1.81 3.80 -27.51
N LYS A 225 -2.69 2.80 -27.51
CA LYS A 225 -3.89 2.81 -28.39
C LYS A 225 -4.88 3.93 -28.03
N ALA A 226 -5.03 4.24 -26.73
CA ALA A 226 -5.85 5.35 -26.26
C ALA A 226 -5.27 6.71 -26.66
N LYS A 227 -3.95 6.89 -26.55
CA LYS A 227 -3.25 8.12 -26.98
C LYS A 227 -3.33 8.31 -28.50
N GLY A 228 -3.18 7.25 -29.29
CA GLY A 228 -3.31 7.30 -30.76
C GLY A 228 -4.71 7.75 -31.22
N LYS A 229 -5.77 7.22 -30.59
CA LYS A 229 -7.16 7.63 -30.90
C LYS A 229 -7.47 9.07 -30.51
N HIS A 230 -6.78 9.64 -29.53
CA HIS A 230 -6.98 11.04 -29.14
C HIS A 230 -6.28 11.99 -30.13
N SER A 231 -5.13 11.59 -30.65
CA SER A 231 -4.40 12.34 -31.69
C SER A 231 -5.12 12.36 -33.03
N GLU A 232 -5.89 11.31 -33.39
CA GLU A 232 -6.68 11.27 -34.62
C GLU A 232 -7.99 12.08 -34.56
N LYS A 233 -8.51 12.34 -33.35
CA LYS A 233 -9.74 13.16 -33.19
C LYS A 233 -9.46 14.64 -33.08
N THR A 234 -8.21 15.04 -32.98
CA THR A 234 -7.78 16.45 -32.87
C THR A 234 -7.19 17.00 -34.18
N LYS A 235 -7.15 16.17 -35.21
CA LYS A 235 -6.92 16.56 -36.60
C LYS A 235 -8.24 16.59 -37.38
#